data_7055133ac0553617d56359887f6117c0
#
_entry.id   7055133ac0553617d56359887f6117c0
#
_cell.length_a   1.000
_cell.length_b   1.000
_cell.length_c   1.000
_cell.angle_alpha   90.00
_cell.angle_beta   90.00
_cell.angle_gamma   90.00
#
_symmetry.space_group_name_H-M   'P 1'
#
loop_
_entity.id
_entity.type
_entity.pdbx_description
1 polymer ?
#
loop_
_entity_poly.entity_id
_entity_poly.type
_entity_poly.pdbx_seq_one_letter_code
_entity_poly.pdbx_strand_id
1 'polypeptide(L)'
;QGDRTGGINHHPSDQFIDALEDEFGVMPVRKIGSDAVESVRRMAEGKSSVFLSMGGNFLSAMSDTNATAHSLERCKLTVQISTKPNRSHLVTGKTAIILPCLGRTERDRTGGADQFVTVENSMGVVHMSVGSAKPASEHLMSEPSIVSGIAEALESIIGKSGIDWKSLTADYDTIRGSIERTVPGFDSYNRRCRIDGGFYLPNPPRDGRVFNTPTGKANFITNSLESLHVDDGQFVMMTIRSHDQYNTTIYGNDDRYRGISGGRRMVMMNKSDIEANGWHEFQRVSITSHFNGSEICSEGWFIIEYDIPPSNVATYFPESNVLIPLDSVADGSNTPTSKSVRVTISPIS
;
A
#
# COMPACT_ATOMS: atom_id res chain seq x y z
N GLN A 1 -4.80 -6.63 2.25
CA GLN A 1 -5.32 -7.99 1.96
C GLN A 1 -4.48 -9.07 2.61
N GLY A 2 -3.15 -9.03 2.47
CA GLY A 2 -2.25 -10.00 3.10
C GLY A 2 -2.39 -10.08 4.61
N ASP A 3 -2.55 -8.96 5.28
CA ASP A 3 -2.80 -8.87 6.70
C ASP A 3 -4.13 -9.57 7.08
N ARG A 4 -5.19 -9.26 6.37
CA ARG A 4 -6.51 -9.89 6.59
C ARG A 4 -6.50 -11.38 6.24
N THR A 5 -5.85 -11.75 5.16
CA THR A 5 -5.88 -13.10 4.60
C THR A 5 -4.99 -14.07 5.36
N GLY A 6 -3.74 -13.68 5.60
CA GLY A 6 -2.71 -14.52 6.18
C GLY A 6 -2.38 -14.20 7.63
N GLY A 7 -2.88 -13.08 8.15
CA GLY A 7 -2.45 -12.55 9.44
C GLY A 7 -0.97 -12.16 9.47
N ILE A 8 -0.36 -11.99 8.29
CA ILE A 8 1.06 -11.65 8.14
C ILE A 8 1.20 -10.14 8.10
N ASN A 9 1.51 -9.56 9.23
CA ASN A 9 1.65 -8.12 9.41
C ASN A 9 2.86 -7.80 10.30
N HIS A 10 3.01 -6.55 10.68
CA HIS A 10 4.08 -6.11 11.58
C HIS A 10 3.95 -6.65 13.02
N HIS A 11 2.80 -7.26 13.33
CA HIS A 11 2.51 -7.87 14.61
C HIS A 11 1.92 -9.28 14.42
N PRO A 12 2.71 -10.24 13.89
CA PRO A 12 2.24 -11.59 13.64
C PRO A 12 1.89 -12.29 14.95
N SER A 13 0.93 -13.23 14.90
CA SER A 13 0.55 -14.02 16.06
C SER A 13 1.66 -15.01 16.45
N ASP A 14 1.75 -15.33 17.75
CA ASP A 14 2.70 -16.36 18.23
C ASP A 14 2.47 -17.69 17.53
N GLN A 15 1.21 -18.09 17.32
CA GLN A 15 0.88 -19.31 16.59
C GLN A 15 1.49 -19.37 15.18
N PHE A 16 1.45 -18.24 14.45
CA PHE A 16 2.07 -18.18 13.12
C PHE A 16 3.60 -18.25 13.18
N ILE A 17 4.19 -17.56 14.15
CA ILE A 17 5.65 -17.57 14.37
C ILE A 17 6.12 -18.97 14.76
N ASP A 18 5.42 -19.66 15.67
CA ASP A 18 5.73 -21.03 16.06
C ASP A 18 5.62 -21.99 14.87
N ALA A 19 4.57 -21.84 14.05
CA ALA A 19 4.42 -22.66 12.85
C ALA A 19 5.53 -22.43 11.81
N LEU A 20 6.06 -21.19 11.69
CA LEU A 20 7.22 -20.92 10.82
C LEU A 20 8.50 -21.55 11.37
N GLU A 21 8.70 -21.52 12.70
CA GLU A 21 9.84 -22.17 13.35
C GLU A 21 9.80 -23.68 13.14
N ASP A 22 8.64 -24.30 13.32
CA ASP A 22 8.43 -25.74 13.08
C ASP A 22 8.64 -26.12 11.61
N GLU A 23 8.18 -25.31 10.67
CA GLU A 23 8.28 -25.57 9.23
C GLU A 23 9.71 -25.47 8.71
N PHE A 24 10.45 -24.46 9.14
CA PHE A 24 11.76 -24.13 8.56
C PHE A 24 12.96 -24.41 9.48
N GLY A 25 12.73 -24.78 10.74
CA GLY A 25 13.78 -24.99 11.72
C GLY A 25 14.60 -23.72 12.05
N VAL A 26 14.05 -22.56 11.77
CA VAL A 26 14.70 -21.26 11.98
C VAL A 26 13.83 -20.43 12.92
N MET A 27 14.42 -19.94 14.01
CA MET A 27 13.70 -19.08 14.95
C MET A 27 13.37 -17.71 14.34
N PRO A 28 12.09 -17.39 14.07
CA PRO A 28 11.71 -16.09 13.55
C PRO A 28 11.87 -14.98 14.61
N VAL A 29 11.99 -13.75 14.13
CA VAL A 29 12.05 -12.59 15.01
C VAL A 29 10.66 -12.33 15.62
N ARG A 30 10.56 -12.43 16.96
CA ARG A 30 9.29 -12.20 17.72
C ARG A 30 9.07 -10.74 18.10
N LYS A 31 10.00 -9.86 17.76
CA LYS A 31 9.85 -8.43 18.02
C LYS A 31 8.84 -7.82 17.07
N ILE A 32 7.96 -6.97 17.62
CA ILE A 32 7.00 -6.18 16.82
C ILE A 32 7.76 -5.37 15.77
N GLY A 33 7.29 -5.44 14.54
CA GLY A 33 7.79 -4.69 13.39
C GLY A 33 7.32 -3.22 13.41
N SER A 34 7.26 -2.62 12.25
CA SER A 34 6.80 -1.24 12.06
C SER A 34 5.74 -1.21 10.97
N ASP A 35 4.68 -0.44 11.19
CA ASP A 35 3.76 -0.08 10.12
C ASP A 35 4.43 0.90 9.14
N ALA A 36 3.68 1.36 8.13
CA ALA A 36 4.23 2.20 7.08
C ALA A 36 4.69 3.58 7.60
N VAL A 37 3.92 4.21 8.49
CA VAL A 37 4.24 5.52 9.06
C VAL A 37 5.46 5.41 9.97
N GLU A 38 5.47 4.42 10.87
CA GLU A 38 6.60 4.17 11.76
C GLU A 38 7.86 3.79 10.96
N SER A 39 7.72 3.09 9.84
CA SER A 39 8.85 2.78 8.96
C SER A 39 9.50 4.05 8.39
N VAL A 40 8.70 5.04 7.97
CA VAL A 40 9.20 6.34 7.51
C VAL A 40 9.93 7.06 8.64
N ARG A 41 9.35 7.11 9.84
CA ARG A 41 10.00 7.73 11.03
C ARG A 41 11.34 7.06 11.35
N ARG A 42 11.38 5.73 11.36
CA ARG A 42 12.61 4.97 11.63
C ARG A 42 13.71 5.20 10.58
N MET A 43 13.35 5.34 9.31
CA MET A 43 14.29 5.73 8.27
C MET A 43 14.80 7.16 8.50
N ALA A 44 13.91 8.11 8.80
CA ALA A 44 14.27 9.49 9.12
C ALA A 44 15.24 9.60 10.29
N GLU A 45 15.07 8.76 11.31
CA GLU A 45 15.93 8.69 12.50
C GLU A 45 17.22 7.88 12.27
N GLY A 46 17.40 7.26 11.11
CA GLY A 46 18.53 6.38 10.81
C GLY A 46 18.51 5.03 11.54
N LYS A 47 17.38 4.67 12.16
CA LYS A 47 17.15 3.37 12.82
C LYS A 47 16.89 2.25 11.82
N SER A 48 16.46 2.59 10.60
CA SER A 48 16.33 1.68 9.46
C SER A 48 17.24 2.16 8.34
N SER A 49 18.19 1.33 7.94
CA SER A 49 19.23 1.72 6.97
C SER A 49 19.06 1.04 5.61
N VAL A 50 18.17 0.06 5.51
CA VAL A 50 17.85 -0.66 4.29
C VAL A 50 16.36 -0.55 4.03
N PHE A 51 16.01 -0.16 2.82
CA PHE A 51 14.63 -0.19 2.31
C PHE A 51 14.55 -1.19 1.16
N LEU A 52 13.71 -2.21 1.31
CA LEU A 52 13.41 -3.16 0.25
C LEU A 52 11.92 -3.05 -0.09
N SER A 53 11.63 -2.77 -1.35
CA SER A 53 10.27 -2.62 -1.87
C SER A 53 10.02 -3.62 -2.99
N MET A 54 8.87 -4.28 -2.95
CA MET A 54 8.42 -5.18 -4.00
C MET A 54 7.08 -4.70 -4.54
N GLY A 55 7.08 -4.20 -5.77
CA GLY A 55 5.94 -3.55 -6.39
C GLY A 55 5.58 -2.21 -5.74
N GLY A 56 4.43 -1.67 -6.11
CA GLY A 56 3.88 -0.45 -5.56
C GLY A 56 4.63 0.83 -5.98
N ASN A 57 4.24 1.93 -5.36
CA ASN A 57 4.84 3.25 -5.51
C ASN A 57 4.87 3.90 -4.12
N PHE A 58 5.81 3.47 -3.30
CA PHE A 58 5.86 3.83 -1.88
C PHE A 58 5.86 5.33 -1.65
N LEU A 59 6.73 6.07 -2.36
CA LEU A 59 6.83 7.53 -2.23
C LEU A 59 5.51 8.25 -2.48
N SER A 60 4.76 7.85 -3.50
CA SER A 60 3.48 8.49 -3.82
C SER A 60 2.33 7.98 -2.95
N ALA A 61 2.42 6.75 -2.48
CA ALA A 61 1.37 6.14 -1.66
C ALA A 61 1.39 6.63 -0.21
N MET A 62 2.56 7.01 0.31
CA MET A 62 2.71 7.50 1.67
C MET A 62 2.23 8.94 1.84
N SER A 63 1.77 9.25 3.04
CA SER A 63 1.53 10.63 3.48
C SER A 63 2.86 11.39 3.58
N ASP A 64 2.80 12.70 3.57
CA ASP A 64 3.95 13.60 3.63
C ASP A 64 5.06 13.17 2.66
N THR A 65 4.78 13.34 1.37
CA THR A 65 5.68 12.90 0.30
C THR A 65 7.09 13.44 0.47
N ASN A 66 7.25 14.66 1.01
CA ASN A 66 8.56 15.27 1.23
C ASN A 66 9.32 14.61 2.38
N ALA A 67 8.67 14.41 3.53
CA ALA A 67 9.28 13.69 4.66
C ALA A 67 9.62 12.24 4.27
N THR A 68 8.74 11.59 3.51
CA THR A 68 8.98 10.23 2.98
C THR A 68 10.20 10.20 2.04
N ALA A 69 10.33 11.19 1.15
CA ALA A 69 11.49 11.30 0.25
C ALA A 69 12.79 11.45 1.05
N HIS A 70 12.85 12.40 1.97
CA HIS A 70 14.03 12.61 2.83
C HIS A 70 14.37 11.34 3.64
N SER A 71 13.36 10.60 4.08
CA SER A 71 13.58 9.36 4.83
C SER A 71 14.22 8.26 3.98
N LEU A 72 13.79 8.12 2.73
CA LEU A 72 14.38 7.18 1.77
C LEU A 72 15.84 7.54 1.44
N GLU A 73 16.14 8.83 1.24
CA GLU A 73 17.49 9.33 0.96
C GLU A 73 18.48 9.05 2.11
N ARG A 74 18.00 8.92 3.34
CA ARG A 74 18.85 8.58 4.50
C ARG A 74 19.21 7.10 4.57
N CYS A 75 18.55 6.23 3.82
CA CYS A 75 18.89 4.82 3.76
C CYS A 75 20.30 4.61 3.17
N LYS A 76 21.03 3.63 3.68
CA LYS A 76 22.31 3.20 3.09
C LYS A 76 22.07 2.44 1.80
N LEU A 77 20.98 1.70 1.73
CA LEU A 77 20.61 0.88 0.57
C LEU A 77 19.09 0.96 0.34
N THR A 78 18.70 1.20 -0.91
CA THR A 78 17.34 1.00 -1.38
C THR A 78 17.33 -0.06 -2.47
N VAL A 79 16.48 -1.08 -2.31
CA VAL A 79 16.26 -2.14 -3.29
C VAL A 79 14.80 -2.06 -3.75
N GLN A 80 14.57 -1.89 -5.03
CA GLN A 80 13.23 -1.78 -5.59
C GLN A 80 13.01 -2.82 -6.66
N ILE A 81 12.11 -3.76 -6.40
CA ILE A 81 11.69 -4.82 -7.31
C ILE A 81 10.41 -4.34 -7.97
N SER A 82 10.37 -4.20 -9.29
CA SER A 82 9.23 -3.60 -9.97
C SER A 82 9.10 -4.05 -11.42
N THR A 83 7.86 -4.11 -11.90
CA THR A 83 7.57 -4.39 -13.32
C THR A 83 7.81 -3.19 -14.22
N LYS A 84 7.75 -1.97 -13.68
CA LYS A 84 8.05 -0.72 -14.41
C LYS A 84 8.41 0.41 -13.45
N PRO A 85 9.22 1.38 -13.89
CA PRO A 85 9.62 2.52 -13.07
C PRO A 85 8.42 3.38 -12.66
N ASN A 86 8.55 4.00 -11.48
CA ASN A 86 7.63 5.00 -10.96
C ASN A 86 8.42 6.05 -10.15
N ARG A 87 7.73 7.01 -9.53
CA ARG A 87 8.37 8.11 -8.78
C ARG A 87 9.29 7.66 -7.65
N SER A 88 9.00 6.51 -7.02
CA SER A 88 9.85 5.99 -5.93
C SER A 88 11.25 5.62 -6.41
N HIS A 89 11.44 5.30 -7.69
CA HIS A 89 12.75 4.96 -8.25
C HIS A 89 13.66 6.19 -8.46
N LEU A 90 13.09 7.39 -8.36
CA LEU A 90 13.83 8.65 -8.48
C LEU A 90 14.39 9.16 -7.15
N VAL A 91 13.93 8.57 -6.04
CA VAL A 91 14.36 8.94 -4.69
C VAL A 91 14.97 7.71 -4.03
N THR A 92 16.27 7.73 -3.88
CA THR A 92 17.04 6.54 -3.47
C THR A 92 17.98 6.86 -2.32
N GLY A 93 18.35 5.80 -1.58
CA GLY A 93 19.42 5.88 -0.61
C GLY A 93 20.81 6.03 -1.25
N LYS A 94 21.83 5.96 -0.40
CA LYS A 94 23.25 6.10 -0.84
C LYS A 94 23.64 5.10 -1.92
N THR A 95 23.13 3.87 -1.83
CA THR A 95 23.24 2.84 -2.85
C THR A 95 21.84 2.44 -3.28
N ALA A 96 21.60 2.33 -4.58
CA ALA A 96 20.32 1.96 -5.15
C ALA A 96 20.46 0.74 -6.06
N ILE A 97 19.55 -0.21 -5.89
CA ILE A 97 19.39 -1.38 -6.76
C ILE A 97 17.95 -1.39 -7.27
N ILE A 98 17.76 -1.43 -8.58
CA ILE A 98 16.46 -1.60 -9.22
C ILE A 98 16.48 -2.93 -9.94
N LEU A 99 15.59 -3.84 -9.54
CA LEU A 99 15.46 -5.17 -10.10
C LEU A 99 14.15 -5.27 -10.88
N PRO A 100 14.20 -5.27 -12.22
CA PRO A 100 13.01 -5.51 -13.01
C PRO A 100 12.56 -6.97 -12.84
N CYS A 101 11.25 -7.17 -12.72
CA CYS A 101 10.67 -8.50 -12.52
C CYS A 101 9.57 -8.80 -13.54
N LEU A 102 9.20 -10.07 -13.65
CA LEU A 102 8.06 -10.53 -14.44
C LEU A 102 6.76 -9.87 -13.97
N GLY A 103 5.96 -9.42 -14.93
CA GLY A 103 4.60 -9.00 -14.70
C GLY A 103 3.65 -10.19 -14.57
N ARG A 104 2.51 -10.00 -13.90
CA ARG A 104 1.51 -11.07 -13.68
C ARG A 104 0.94 -11.69 -14.94
N THR A 105 0.95 -10.95 -16.04
CA THR A 105 0.47 -11.42 -17.35
C THR A 105 1.52 -12.22 -18.12
N GLU A 106 2.79 -12.11 -17.72
CA GLU A 106 3.90 -12.80 -18.35
C GLU A 106 4.04 -14.23 -17.81
N ARG A 107 4.45 -15.12 -18.71
CA ARG A 107 4.68 -16.53 -18.36
C ARG A 107 5.91 -16.67 -17.51
N ASP A 108 5.75 -17.25 -16.33
CA ASP A 108 6.85 -17.63 -15.44
C ASP A 108 7.21 -19.09 -15.68
N ARG A 109 8.47 -19.36 -16.01
CA ARG A 109 9.03 -20.70 -16.23
C ARG A 109 10.20 -20.99 -15.30
N THR A 110 10.21 -20.41 -14.15
CA THR A 110 11.19 -20.75 -13.11
C THR A 110 11.15 -22.26 -12.83
N GLY A 111 12.31 -22.88 -12.72
CA GLY A 111 12.39 -24.34 -12.58
C GLY A 111 12.11 -25.16 -13.84
N GLY A 112 11.86 -24.50 -15.01
CA GLY A 112 11.69 -25.16 -16.31
C GLY A 112 10.23 -25.52 -16.65
N ALA A 113 9.30 -25.45 -15.72
CA ALA A 113 7.87 -25.64 -15.92
C ALA A 113 7.11 -24.32 -15.78
N ASP A 114 5.90 -24.24 -16.36
CA ASP A 114 5.04 -23.09 -16.20
C ASP A 114 4.57 -23.00 -14.72
N GLN A 115 4.86 -21.86 -14.09
CA GLN A 115 4.50 -21.57 -12.74
C GLN A 115 3.25 -20.67 -12.68
N PHE A 116 2.62 -20.62 -11.52
CA PHE A 116 1.54 -19.67 -11.25
C PHE A 116 1.59 -19.18 -9.81
N VAL A 117 1.06 -18.00 -9.60
CA VAL A 117 0.79 -17.46 -8.27
C VAL A 117 -0.71 -17.52 -7.98
N THR A 118 -1.07 -17.33 -6.75
CA THR A 118 -2.47 -17.20 -6.36
C THR A 118 -2.79 -15.74 -6.02
N VAL A 119 -4.05 -15.41 -6.13
CA VAL A 119 -4.58 -14.10 -5.75
C VAL A 119 -5.83 -14.28 -4.93
N GLU A 120 -6.04 -13.33 -4.01
CA GLU A 120 -7.29 -13.17 -3.29
C GLU A 120 -8.05 -11.97 -3.87
N ASN A 121 -9.30 -12.16 -4.23
CA ASN A 121 -10.17 -11.06 -4.63
C ASN A 121 -10.82 -10.37 -3.43
N SER A 122 -11.59 -9.31 -3.67
CA SER A 122 -12.26 -8.52 -2.62
C SER A 122 -13.31 -9.30 -1.82
N MET A 123 -13.72 -10.46 -2.32
CA MET A 123 -14.70 -11.34 -1.67
C MET A 123 -14.04 -12.42 -0.79
N GLY A 124 -12.72 -12.45 -0.73
CA GLY A 124 -11.98 -13.48 0.01
C GLY A 124 -11.87 -14.81 -0.71
N VAL A 125 -11.98 -14.80 -2.04
CA VAL A 125 -11.77 -15.97 -2.88
C VAL A 125 -10.33 -16.03 -3.33
N VAL A 126 -9.65 -17.12 -3.02
CA VAL A 126 -8.29 -17.42 -3.49
C VAL A 126 -8.37 -18.30 -4.72
N HIS A 127 -7.72 -17.88 -5.80
CA HIS A 127 -7.70 -18.61 -7.05
C HIS A 127 -6.36 -18.49 -7.77
N MET A 128 -6.12 -19.40 -8.68
CA MET A 128 -4.94 -19.43 -9.53
C MET A 128 -4.87 -18.21 -10.47
N SER A 129 -3.66 -17.71 -10.67
CA SER A 129 -3.36 -16.64 -11.63
C SER A 129 -2.14 -17.01 -12.44
N VAL A 130 -2.35 -17.30 -13.72
CA VAL A 130 -1.33 -17.75 -14.68
C VAL A 130 -1.08 -16.65 -15.70
N GLY A 131 0.19 -16.30 -15.89
CA GLY A 131 0.61 -15.47 -17.02
C GLY A 131 0.73 -16.30 -18.31
N SER A 132 0.33 -15.74 -19.43
CA SER A 132 0.40 -16.37 -20.75
C SER A 132 1.22 -15.60 -21.78
N ALA A 133 1.48 -14.32 -21.52
CA ALA A 133 2.26 -13.47 -22.40
C ALA A 133 3.75 -13.86 -22.38
N LYS A 134 4.42 -13.63 -23.51
CA LYS A 134 5.88 -13.77 -23.58
C LYS A 134 6.51 -12.69 -22.68
N PRO A 135 7.48 -13.04 -21.83
CA PRO A 135 8.24 -12.07 -21.07
C PRO A 135 8.88 -10.98 -21.95
N ALA A 136 8.90 -9.75 -21.46
CA ALA A 136 9.54 -8.63 -22.16
C ALA A 136 11.06 -8.86 -22.35
N SER A 137 11.68 -9.62 -21.48
CA SER A 137 13.08 -10.04 -21.58
C SER A 137 13.26 -11.43 -20.95
N GLU A 138 14.18 -12.20 -21.49
CA GLU A 138 14.59 -13.50 -20.94
C GLU A 138 15.41 -13.38 -19.62
N HIS A 139 15.86 -12.18 -19.30
CA HIS A 139 16.59 -11.87 -18.06
C HIS A 139 15.67 -11.50 -16.90
N LEU A 140 14.37 -11.36 -17.13
CA LEU A 140 13.41 -11.08 -16.05
C LEU A 140 13.24 -12.33 -15.18
N MET A 141 13.29 -12.10 -13.88
CA MET A 141 13.01 -13.11 -12.87
C MET A 141 11.66 -12.80 -12.20
N SER A 142 11.03 -13.84 -11.69
CA SER A 142 9.83 -13.69 -10.88
C SER A 142 10.16 -13.11 -9.49
N GLU A 143 9.18 -12.46 -8.86
CA GLU A 143 9.34 -11.95 -7.49
C GLU A 143 9.79 -13.03 -6.50
N PRO A 144 9.21 -14.25 -6.46
CA PRO A 144 9.71 -15.32 -5.60
C PRO A 144 11.18 -15.68 -5.87
N SER A 145 11.58 -15.76 -7.14
CA SER A 145 12.96 -16.09 -7.50
C SER A 145 13.95 -14.99 -7.10
N ILE A 146 13.57 -13.72 -7.20
CA ILE A 146 14.38 -12.60 -6.73
C ILE A 146 14.58 -12.67 -5.22
N VAL A 147 13.49 -12.90 -4.46
CA VAL A 147 13.57 -13.03 -2.99
C VAL A 147 14.48 -14.19 -2.59
N SER A 148 14.33 -15.36 -3.23
CA SER A 148 15.18 -16.52 -3.03
C SER A 148 16.66 -16.19 -3.31
N GLY A 149 16.94 -15.53 -4.44
CA GLY A 149 18.29 -15.15 -4.81
C GLY A 149 18.93 -14.15 -3.82
N ILE A 150 18.14 -13.20 -3.29
CA ILE A 150 18.61 -12.30 -2.22
C ILE A 150 18.93 -13.08 -0.96
N ALA A 151 18.08 -14.03 -0.56
CA ALA A 151 18.29 -14.85 0.62
C ALA A 151 19.58 -15.70 0.48
N GLU A 152 19.77 -16.39 -0.65
CA GLU A 152 20.99 -17.16 -0.93
C GLU A 152 22.26 -16.29 -0.91
N ALA A 153 22.19 -15.09 -1.48
CA ALA A 153 23.30 -14.14 -1.46
C ALA A 153 23.64 -13.69 -0.03
N LEU A 154 22.62 -13.42 0.80
CA LEU A 154 22.83 -13.09 2.21
C LEU A 154 23.44 -14.26 2.99
N GLU A 155 22.95 -15.47 2.78
CA GLU A 155 23.47 -16.67 3.45
C GLU A 155 24.95 -16.94 3.12
N SER A 156 25.41 -16.52 1.96
CA SER A 156 26.84 -16.62 1.62
C SER A 156 27.74 -15.74 2.51
N ILE A 157 27.14 -14.72 3.17
CA ILE A 157 27.84 -13.74 4.01
C ILE A 157 27.62 -14.00 5.51
N ILE A 158 26.37 -14.26 5.90
CA ILE A 158 25.97 -14.35 7.31
C ILE A 158 25.86 -15.79 7.84
N GLY A 159 26.01 -16.78 6.96
CA GLY A 159 25.86 -18.21 7.29
C GLY A 159 24.50 -18.75 6.83
N LYS A 160 24.43 -20.07 6.69
CA LYS A 160 23.25 -20.76 6.17
C LYS A 160 22.13 -20.87 7.18
N SER A 161 20.91 -20.57 6.76
CA SER A 161 19.69 -20.77 7.55
C SER A 161 19.25 -22.24 7.61
N GLY A 162 19.66 -23.06 6.64
CA GLY A 162 19.14 -24.42 6.44
C GLY A 162 17.92 -24.48 5.53
N ILE A 163 17.38 -23.36 5.09
CA ILE A 163 16.25 -23.30 4.15
C ILE A 163 16.77 -23.56 2.73
N ASP A 164 16.15 -24.47 2.01
CA ASP A 164 16.44 -24.72 0.59
C ASP A 164 15.64 -23.76 -0.31
N TRP A 165 16.16 -22.55 -0.44
CA TRP A 165 15.54 -21.47 -1.23
C TRP A 165 15.33 -21.87 -2.69
N LYS A 166 16.22 -22.68 -3.28
CA LYS A 166 16.10 -23.13 -4.67
C LYS A 166 14.94 -24.10 -4.85
N SER A 167 14.79 -25.06 -3.96
CA SER A 167 13.68 -26.00 -4.00
C SER A 167 12.34 -25.30 -3.82
N LEU A 168 12.26 -24.28 -2.95
CA LEU A 168 11.04 -23.49 -2.77
C LEU A 168 10.58 -22.80 -4.07
N THR A 169 11.52 -22.34 -4.90
CA THR A 169 11.20 -21.59 -6.12
C THR A 169 11.27 -22.43 -7.39
N ALA A 170 11.88 -23.61 -7.36
CA ALA A 170 11.88 -24.55 -8.48
C ALA A 170 10.45 -25.02 -8.83
N ASP A 171 9.60 -25.15 -7.81
CA ASP A 171 8.17 -25.45 -7.95
C ASP A 171 7.38 -24.72 -6.86
N TYR A 172 6.52 -23.77 -7.26
CA TYR A 172 5.73 -22.98 -6.32
C TYR A 172 4.69 -23.80 -5.54
N ASP A 173 4.44 -25.04 -5.92
CA ASP A 173 3.66 -25.96 -5.10
C ASP A 173 4.35 -26.24 -3.75
N THR A 174 5.68 -26.19 -3.71
CA THR A 174 6.44 -26.29 -2.46
C THR A 174 6.17 -25.12 -1.54
N ILE A 175 6.17 -23.86 -2.06
CA ILE A 175 5.82 -22.66 -1.28
C ILE A 175 4.38 -22.77 -0.76
N ARG A 176 3.43 -23.15 -1.61
CA ARG A 176 2.04 -23.33 -1.21
C ARG A 176 1.87 -24.43 -0.16
N GLY A 177 2.65 -25.49 -0.24
CA GLY A 177 2.72 -26.53 0.79
C GLY A 177 3.17 -25.99 2.15
N SER A 178 4.18 -25.13 2.18
CA SER A 178 4.61 -24.47 3.41
C SER A 178 3.54 -23.52 3.95
N ILE A 179 2.86 -22.76 3.08
CA ILE A 179 1.71 -21.91 3.48
C ILE A 179 0.57 -22.76 4.06
N GLU A 180 0.27 -23.91 3.46
CA GLU A 180 -0.74 -24.85 3.97
C GLU A 180 -0.46 -25.29 5.41
N ARG A 181 0.82 -25.51 5.74
CA ARG A 181 1.23 -25.96 7.08
C ARG A 181 1.32 -24.82 8.11
N THR A 182 1.53 -23.59 7.65
CA THR A 182 1.80 -22.45 8.55
C THR A 182 0.64 -21.47 8.69
N VAL A 183 -0.26 -21.39 7.70
CA VAL A 183 -1.32 -20.40 7.66
C VAL A 183 -2.70 -21.05 7.74
N PRO A 184 -3.49 -20.82 8.79
CA PRO A 184 -4.82 -21.39 8.92
C PRO A 184 -5.74 -21.04 7.73
N GLY A 185 -6.56 -22.03 7.30
CA GLY A 185 -7.52 -21.84 6.21
C GLY A 185 -6.99 -22.16 4.81
N PHE A 186 -5.73 -22.53 4.70
CA PHE A 186 -5.09 -22.94 3.44
C PHE A 186 -4.97 -24.48 3.28
N ASP A 187 -5.77 -25.26 4.00
CA ASP A 187 -5.81 -26.72 3.88
C ASP A 187 -5.98 -27.17 2.44
N SER A 188 -5.21 -28.14 2.00
CA SER A 188 -5.17 -28.65 0.60
C SER A 188 -4.99 -27.54 -0.44
N TYR A 189 -4.11 -26.58 -0.15
CA TYR A 189 -3.98 -25.35 -0.92
C TYR A 189 -3.71 -25.59 -2.39
N ASN A 190 -2.74 -26.45 -2.73
CA ASN A 190 -2.39 -26.77 -4.11
C ASN A 190 -3.57 -27.35 -4.91
N ARG A 191 -4.40 -28.15 -4.26
CA ARG A 191 -5.60 -28.71 -4.89
C ARG A 191 -6.70 -27.67 -5.03
N ARG A 192 -7.00 -26.92 -3.96
CA ARG A 192 -8.14 -25.99 -3.90
C ARG A 192 -7.96 -24.78 -4.82
N CYS A 193 -6.75 -24.25 -4.94
CA CYS A 193 -6.51 -23.09 -5.81
C CYS A 193 -6.62 -23.42 -7.31
N ARG A 194 -6.56 -24.71 -7.67
CA ARG A 194 -6.72 -25.21 -9.05
C ARG A 194 -8.17 -25.55 -9.43
N ILE A 195 -9.07 -25.56 -8.44
CA ILE A 195 -10.50 -25.73 -8.71
C ILE A 195 -10.99 -24.46 -9.47
N ASP A 196 -11.81 -24.65 -10.48
CA ASP A 196 -12.40 -23.53 -11.19
C ASP A 196 -13.20 -22.62 -10.26
N GLY A 197 -12.93 -21.31 -10.32
CA GLY A 197 -13.46 -20.34 -9.36
C GLY A 197 -12.71 -20.24 -8.01
N GLY A 198 -11.78 -21.16 -7.71
CA GLY A 198 -10.97 -21.10 -6.50
C GLY A 198 -11.73 -21.53 -5.22
N PHE A 199 -11.33 -20.96 -4.08
CA PHE A 199 -11.95 -21.26 -2.79
C PHE A 199 -12.05 -20.04 -1.88
N TYR A 200 -13.05 -20.03 -1.01
CA TYR A 200 -13.19 -18.99 0.01
C TYR A 200 -12.28 -19.25 1.20
N LEU A 201 -11.62 -18.17 1.65
CA LEU A 201 -10.97 -18.20 2.97
C LEU A 201 -12.03 -18.22 4.08
N PRO A 202 -11.75 -18.86 5.22
CA PRO A 202 -12.68 -18.87 6.35
C PRO A 202 -13.02 -17.44 6.80
N ASN A 203 -14.31 -17.23 7.04
CA ASN A 203 -14.80 -15.97 7.61
C ASN A 203 -15.94 -16.35 8.59
N PRO A 204 -15.63 -16.52 9.87
CA PRO A 204 -16.59 -17.03 10.86
C PRO A 204 -17.92 -16.26 10.89
N PRO A 205 -17.96 -14.92 10.84
CA PRO A 205 -19.21 -14.17 10.76
C PRO A 205 -20.04 -14.48 9.51
N ARG A 206 -19.40 -14.59 8.34
CA ARG A 206 -20.07 -14.91 7.07
C ARG A 206 -20.55 -16.36 7.06
N ASP A 207 -19.68 -17.29 7.44
CA ASP A 207 -19.86 -18.72 7.22
C ASP A 207 -20.79 -19.35 8.28
N GLY A 208 -20.74 -18.89 9.52
CA GLY A 208 -21.47 -19.48 10.62
C GLY A 208 -22.11 -18.48 11.58
N ARG A 209 -22.06 -17.17 11.28
CA ARG A 209 -22.49 -16.09 12.20
C ARG A 209 -21.79 -16.21 13.56
N VAL A 210 -20.56 -16.66 13.56
CA VAL A 210 -19.71 -16.77 14.75
C VAL A 210 -18.97 -15.46 14.94
N PHE A 211 -19.12 -14.84 16.10
CA PHE A 211 -18.49 -13.58 16.44
C PHE A 211 -17.55 -13.80 17.62
N ASN A 212 -16.25 -13.53 17.41
CA ASN A 212 -15.23 -13.64 18.46
C ASN A 212 -15.22 -12.37 19.34
N THR A 213 -16.34 -12.15 20.02
CA THR A 213 -16.54 -11.08 21.00
C THR A 213 -16.83 -11.68 22.37
N PRO A 214 -16.65 -10.93 23.47
CA PRO A 214 -16.99 -11.43 24.80
C PRO A 214 -18.44 -11.90 24.95
N THR A 215 -19.36 -11.37 24.13
CA THR A 215 -20.78 -11.74 24.14
C THR A 215 -21.13 -12.88 23.17
N GLY A 216 -20.21 -13.28 22.29
CA GLY A 216 -20.46 -14.21 21.19
C GLY A 216 -21.42 -13.66 20.12
N LYS A 217 -21.71 -12.37 20.14
CA LYS A 217 -22.63 -11.68 19.21
C LYS A 217 -21.97 -10.48 18.58
N ALA A 218 -22.47 -10.05 17.43
CA ALA A 218 -22.14 -8.73 16.89
C ALA A 218 -22.62 -7.64 17.87
N ASN A 219 -21.73 -6.73 18.23
CA ASN A 219 -22.06 -5.64 19.14
C ASN A 219 -22.15 -4.33 18.35
N PHE A 220 -23.24 -3.57 18.57
CA PHE A 220 -23.32 -2.19 18.09
C PHE A 220 -22.43 -1.30 18.93
N ILE A 221 -21.60 -0.52 18.26
CA ILE A 221 -20.76 0.50 18.90
C ILE A 221 -21.35 1.86 18.56
N THR A 222 -21.59 2.66 19.59
CA THR A 222 -22.01 4.06 19.43
C THR A 222 -20.77 4.95 19.59
N ASN A 223 -20.54 5.83 18.62
CA ASN A 223 -19.48 6.82 18.68
C ASN A 223 -20.12 8.22 18.70
N SER A 224 -19.55 9.15 19.47
CA SER A 224 -19.90 10.56 19.37
C SER A 224 -19.44 11.10 18.00
N LEU A 225 -20.30 11.88 17.37
CA LEU A 225 -19.88 12.69 16.23
C LEU A 225 -19.20 13.94 16.76
N GLU A 226 -17.90 14.02 16.57
CA GLU A 226 -17.17 15.26 16.80
C GLU A 226 -17.35 16.18 15.59
N SER A 227 -17.80 17.41 15.83
CA SER A 227 -17.83 18.41 14.76
C SER A 227 -16.39 18.87 14.47
N LEU A 228 -15.98 18.77 13.21
CA LEU A 228 -14.74 19.37 12.75
C LEU A 228 -14.94 20.91 12.72
N HIS A 229 -14.41 21.58 13.73
CA HIS A 229 -14.31 23.04 13.68
C HIS A 229 -13.13 23.41 12.79
N VAL A 230 -13.40 24.25 11.81
CA VAL A 230 -12.39 24.94 10.99
C VAL A 230 -12.45 26.41 11.33
N ASP A 231 -11.30 27.06 11.39
CA ASP A 231 -11.20 28.51 11.58
C ASP A 231 -11.68 29.25 10.31
N ASP A 232 -11.98 30.53 10.45
CA ASP A 232 -12.37 31.37 9.31
C ASP A 232 -11.32 31.29 8.19
N GLY A 233 -11.77 31.04 6.96
CA GLY A 233 -10.91 30.87 5.79
C GLY A 233 -10.25 29.49 5.65
N GLN A 234 -10.52 28.57 6.57
CA GLN A 234 -10.09 27.17 6.43
C GLN A 234 -11.17 26.29 5.80
N PHE A 235 -10.72 25.19 5.21
CA PHE A 235 -11.54 24.14 4.62
C PHE A 235 -11.15 22.78 5.19
N VAL A 236 -12.10 21.84 5.19
CA VAL A 236 -11.81 20.42 5.42
C VAL A 236 -11.53 19.75 4.09
N MET A 237 -10.31 19.31 3.89
CA MET A 237 -9.90 18.59 2.69
C MET A 237 -10.00 17.08 2.88
N MET A 238 -10.57 16.39 1.88
CA MET A 238 -10.54 14.95 1.75
C MET A 238 -9.81 14.52 0.48
N THR A 239 -9.03 13.45 0.57
CA THR A 239 -8.46 12.83 -0.63
C THR A 239 -9.46 11.86 -1.24
N ILE A 240 -9.57 11.83 -2.56
CA ILE A 240 -10.43 10.90 -3.29
C ILE A 240 -9.65 10.21 -4.41
N ARG A 241 -10.18 9.12 -4.93
CA ARG A 241 -9.69 8.48 -6.16
C ARG A 241 -10.57 8.84 -7.34
N SER A 242 -9.98 8.90 -8.54
CA SER A 242 -10.77 8.89 -9.77
C SER A 242 -11.45 7.52 -9.95
N HIS A 243 -12.48 7.44 -10.79
CA HIS A 243 -13.25 6.21 -10.96
C HIS A 243 -12.42 5.04 -11.48
N ASP A 244 -11.62 5.26 -12.49
CA ASP A 244 -10.83 4.20 -13.12
C ASP A 244 -9.46 4.02 -12.46
N GLN A 245 -9.31 4.38 -11.18
CA GLN A 245 -8.06 4.34 -10.45
C GLN A 245 -7.92 3.06 -9.62
N TYR A 246 -6.79 2.38 -9.82
CA TYR A 246 -6.34 1.27 -8.97
C TYR A 246 -5.07 1.67 -8.20
N ASN A 247 -5.24 2.04 -6.93
CA ASN A 247 -4.18 2.56 -6.04
C ASN A 247 -3.32 3.65 -6.71
N THR A 248 -1.99 3.49 -6.70
CA THR A 248 -1.02 4.37 -7.34
C THR A 248 -0.44 3.76 -8.63
N THR A 249 -1.03 2.68 -9.12
CA THR A 249 -0.49 1.87 -10.22
C THR A 249 -1.18 2.17 -11.54
N ILE A 250 -2.51 2.27 -11.53
CA ILE A 250 -3.33 2.49 -12.72
C ILE A 250 -4.22 3.69 -12.47
N TYR A 251 -4.01 4.76 -13.18
CA TYR A 251 -4.88 5.94 -13.26
C TYR A 251 -4.47 6.82 -14.44
N GLY A 252 -5.43 7.57 -14.96
CA GLY A 252 -5.22 8.56 -16.03
C GLY A 252 -5.34 9.99 -15.52
N ASN A 253 -5.19 10.95 -16.42
CA ASN A 253 -5.37 12.37 -16.16
C ASN A 253 -6.84 12.82 -16.26
N ASP A 254 -7.71 11.91 -16.67
CA ASP A 254 -9.12 12.20 -16.86
C ASP A 254 -9.98 11.37 -15.89
N ASP A 255 -10.94 12.01 -15.27
CA ASP A 255 -12.02 11.39 -14.51
C ASP A 255 -13.34 11.64 -15.25
N ARG A 256 -13.64 10.78 -16.21
CA ARG A 256 -14.82 10.91 -17.07
C ARG A 256 -16.15 10.94 -16.33
N TYR A 257 -16.21 10.30 -15.15
CA TYR A 257 -17.45 10.25 -14.35
C TYR A 257 -17.71 11.56 -13.61
N ARG A 258 -16.65 12.34 -13.34
CA ARG A 258 -16.77 13.66 -12.74
C ARG A 258 -16.65 14.80 -13.76
N GLY A 259 -16.43 14.47 -15.04
CA GLY A 259 -16.24 15.48 -16.08
C GLY A 259 -14.92 16.26 -15.96
N ILE A 260 -13.96 15.76 -15.21
CA ILE A 260 -12.65 16.40 -14.99
C ILE A 260 -11.65 15.79 -15.97
N SER A 261 -10.94 16.63 -16.71
CA SER A 261 -9.96 16.22 -17.70
C SER A 261 -8.68 17.06 -17.65
N GLY A 262 -7.60 16.52 -18.23
CA GLY A 262 -6.33 17.20 -18.43
C GLY A 262 -5.42 17.31 -17.21
N GLY A 263 -5.76 16.69 -16.07
CA GLY A 263 -4.89 16.71 -14.91
C GLY A 263 -5.51 16.18 -13.62
N ARG A 264 -4.68 16.11 -12.58
CA ARG A 264 -5.07 15.56 -11.28
C ARG A 264 -4.80 16.51 -10.11
N ARG A 265 -4.04 17.56 -10.32
CA ARG A 265 -3.88 18.62 -9.30
C ARG A 265 -5.09 19.56 -9.31
N MET A 266 -6.24 18.97 -8.99
CA MET A 266 -7.53 19.66 -8.93
C MET A 266 -8.01 19.74 -7.50
N VAL A 267 -8.56 20.88 -7.12
CA VAL A 267 -9.28 21.08 -5.87
C VAL A 267 -10.75 21.36 -6.20
N MET A 268 -11.60 20.40 -5.84
CA MET A 268 -13.04 20.47 -6.03
C MET A 268 -13.65 21.27 -4.90
N MET A 269 -14.42 22.29 -5.21
CA MET A 269 -14.98 23.23 -4.25
C MET A 269 -16.43 23.53 -4.55
N ASN A 270 -17.16 23.87 -3.49
CA ASN A 270 -18.53 24.39 -3.65
C ASN A 270 -18.52 25.76 -4.35
N LYS A 271 -19.50 25.98 -5.22
CA LYS A 271 -19.68 27.25 -5.92
C LYS A 271 -19.75 28.46 -4.98
N SER A 272 -20.49 28.34 -3.87
CA SER A 272 -20.63 29.43 -2.91
C SER A 272 -19.30 29.82 -2.26
N ASP A 273 -18.39 28.83 -2.02
CA ASP A 273 -17.08 29.13 -1.46
C ASP A 273 -16.17 29.81 -2.49
N ILE A 274 -16.28 29.42 -3.76
CA ILE A 274 -15.54 30.04 -4.86
C ILE A 274 -15.94 31.50 -4.99
N GLU A 275 -17.24 31.78 -5.04
CA GLU A 275 -17.81 33.14 -5.15
C GLU A 275 -17.50 34.00 -3.92
N ALA A 276 -17.64 33.46 -2.71
CA ALA A 276 -17.38 34.18 -1.46
C ALA A 276 -15.93 34.65 -1.34
N ASN A 277 -14.97 33.89 -1.90
CA ASN A 277 -13.56 34.24 -1.92
C ASN A 277 -13.14 35.05 -3.14
N GLY A 278 -14.05 35.37 -4.06
CA GLY A 278 -13.76 36.09 -5.30
C GLY A 278 -12.89 35.31 -6.29
N TRP A 279 -12.96 33.98 -6.21
CA TRP A 279 -12.22 33.08 -7.08
C TRP A 279 -13.04 32.66 -8.31
N HIS A 280 -12.43 31.96 -9.23
CA HIS A 280 -13.09 31.43 -10.42
C HIS A 280 -12.60 30.01 -10.75
N GLU A 281 -13.38 29.29 -11.53
CA GLU A 281 -13.01 27.95 -12.01
C GLU A 281 -11.70 28.00 -12.83
N PHE A 282 -10.89 26.98 -12.69
CA PHE A 282 -9.52 26.85 -13.24
C PHE A 282 -8.52 27.88 -12.72
N GLN A 283 -8.87 28.66 -11.70
CA GLN A 283 -7.89 29.52 -11.04
C GLN A 283 -6.79 28.67 -10.42
N ARG A 284 -5.53 29.10 -10.63
CA ARG A 284 -4.37 28.46 -10.05
C ARG A 284 -4.21 28.88 -8.60
N VAL A 285 -4.04 27.89 -7.71
CA VAL A 285 -3.94 28.10 -6.27
C VAL A 285 -2.84 27.25 -5.63
N SER A 286 -2.42 27.65 -4.44
CA SER A 286 -1.71 26.83 -3.48
C SER A 286 -2.67 26.32 -2.41
N ILE A 287 -2.38 25.15 -1.87
CA ILE A 287 -3.08 24.57 -0.72
C ILE A 287 -2.06 24.40 0.40
N THR A 288 -2.38 24.91 1.58
CA THR A 288 -1.54 24.75 2.78
C THR A 288 -2.31 23.94 3.82
N SER A 289 -1.79 22.81 4.22
CA SER A 289 -2.35 22.01 5.32
C SER A 289 -1.81 22.46 6.66
N HIS A 290 -2.63 22.35 7.71
CA HIS A 290 -2.31 22.79 9.08
C HIS A 290 -2.50 21.63 10.04
N PHE A 291 -1.47 21.33 10.82
CA PHE A 291 -1.52 20.28 11.84
C PHE A 291 -0.55 20.56 13.00
N ASN A 292 -1.08 20.67 14.22
CA ASN A 292 -0.29 20.89 15.45
C ASN A 292 0.76 22.01 15.35
N GLY A 293 0.37 23.15 14.73
CA GLY A 293 1.25 24.31 14.54
C GLY A 293 2.27 24.17 13.38
N SER A 294 2.25 23.06 12.66
CA SER A 294 3.03 22.85 11.44
C SER A 294 2.21 23.09 10.21
N GLU A 295 2.85 23.53 9.13
CA GLU A 295 2.23 23.83 7.84
C GLU A 295 2.97 23.15 6.70
N ILE A 296 2.22 22.59 5.76
CA ILE A 296 2.77 22.03 4.51
C ILE A 296 2.06 22.68 3.33
N CYS A 297 2.80 23.41 2.51
CA CYS A 297 2.28 24.07 1.31
C CYS A 297 2.58 23.27 0.05
N SER A 298 1.61 23.22 -0.85
CA SER A 298 1.75 22.64 -2.19
C SER A 298 1.09 23.55 -3.21
N GLU A 299 1.85 23.91 -4.25
CA GLU A 299 1.41 24.83 -5.31
C GLU A 299 0.94 24.11 -6.57
N GLY A 300 0.29 24.88 -7.46
CA GLY A 300 -0.09 24.40 -8.79
C GLY A 300 -1.33 23.52 -8.81
N TRP A 301 -2.28 23.82 -7.97
CA TRP A 301 -3.62 23.25 -7.98
C TRP A 301 -4.55 24.14 -8.77
N PHE A 302 -5.62 23.57 -9.33
CA PHE A 302 -6.65 24.28 -10.08
C PHE A 302 -8.01 24.08 -9.44
N ILE A 303 -8.75 25.17 -9.24
CA ILE A 303 -10.11 25.13 -8.70
C ILE A 303 -11.04 24.50 -9.73
N ILE A 304 -11.88 23.57 -9.27
CA ILE A 304 -12.99 22.99 -10.04
C ILE A 304 -14.27 23.19 -9.25
N GLU A 305 -15.28 23.80 -9.86
CA GLU A 305 -16.63 23.86 -9.27
C GLU A 305 -17.20 22.44 -9.21
N TYR A 306 -17.64 22.03 -8.02
CA TYR A 306 -18.18 20.70 -7.80
C TYR A 306 -19.26 20.71 -6.74
N ASP A 307 -20.25 19.84 -6.88
CA ASP A 307 -21.33 19.68 -5.91
C ASP A 307 -20.83 18.97 -4.64
N ILE A 308 -20.26 19.73 -3.74
CA ILE A 308 -19.71 19.33 -2.44
C ILE A 308 -20.23 20.33 -1.37
N PRO A 309 -20.47 19.91 -0.13
CA PRO A 309 -20.89 20.84 0.92
C PRO A 309 -19.93 22.02 1.10
N PRO A 310 -20.42 23.22 1.40
CA PRO A 310 -19.58 24.38 1.70
C PRO A 310 -18.55 24.09 2.79
N SER A 311 -17.44 24.83 2.77
CA SER A 311 -16.27 24.65 3.66
C SER A 311 -15.58 23.29 3.56
N ASN A 312 -15.92 22.48 2.55
CA ASN A 312 -15.25 21.21 2.25
C ASN A 312 -14.63 21.28 0.86
N VAL A 313 -13.48 20.60 0.73
CA VAL A 313 -12.81 20.45 -0.55
C VAL A 313 -12.34 19.02 -0.76
N ALA A 314 -12.27 18.58 -2.02
CA ALA A 314 -11.74 17.28 -2.37
C ALA A 314 -10.59 17.39 -3.36
N THR A 315 -9.59 16.53 -3.19
CA THR A 315 -8.40 16.47 -4.05
C THR A 315 -8.07 15.02 -4.39
N TYR A 316 -7.39 14.80 -5.52
CA TYR A 316 -7.04 13.43 -5.91
C TYR A 316 -5.86 12.86 -5.14
N PHE A 317 -6.02 11.63 -4.66
CA PHE A 317 -4.94 10.74 -4.27
C PHE A 317 -4.27 10.13 -5.53
N PRO A 318 -2.94 10.05 -5.63
CA PRO A 318 -1.94 10.33 -4.60
C PRO A 318 -1.38 11.76 -4.60
N GLU A 319 -1.81 12.63 -5.50
CA GLU A 319 -1.24 13.97 -5.69
C GLU A 319 -1.30 14.81 -4.43
N SER A 320 -2.35 14.64 -3.63
CA SER A 320 -2.55 15.37 -2.38
C SER A 320 -1.84 14.77 -1.16
N ASN A 321 -1.16 13.62 -1.30
CA ASN A 321 -0.46 13.01 -0.16
C ASN A 321 0.66 13.90 0.41
N VAL A 322 1.21 14.79 -0.39
CA VAL A 322 2.16 15.81 0.07
C VAL A 322 1.59 16.71 1.15
N LEU A 323 0.26 16.89 1.18
CA LEU A 323 -0.46 17.74 2.14
C LEU A 323 -0.90 17.00 3.41
N ILE A 324 -0.66 15.71 3.51
CA ILE A 324 -1.07 14.91 4.67
C ILE A 324 0.13 14.80 5.61
N PRO A 325 0.14 15.48 6.77
CA PRO A 325 1.28 15.42 7.67
C PRO A 325 1.54 13.99 8.16
N LEU A 326 2.81 13.60 8.25
CA LEU A 326 3.19 12.24 8.65
C LEU A 326 2.67 11.86 10.04
N ASP A 327 2.57 12.85 10.94
CA ASP A 327 2.12 12.66 12.32
C ASP A 327 0.60 12.77 12.50
N SER A 328 -0.13 13.09 11.44
CA SER A 328 -1.59 13.14 11.44
C SER A 328 -2.15 11.74 11.17
N VAL A 329 -2.33 10.97 12.23
CA VAL A 329 -2.75 9.56 12.18
C VAL A 329 -3.93 9.29 13.09
N ALA A 330 -4.72 8.29 12.74
CA ALA A 330 -5.82 7.82 13.55
C ALA A 330 -5.33 6.95 14.72
N ASP A 331 -5.96 7.13 15.87
CA ASP A 331 -5.66 6.36 17.07
C ASP A 331 -5.82 4.85 16.83
N GLY A 332 -4.93 4.07 17.42
CA GLY A 332 -4.93 2.62 17.37
C GLY A 332 -4.47 2.00 16.05
N SER A 333 -4.80 2.60 14.90
CA SER A 333 -4.44 2.05 13.58
C SER A 333 -3.21 2.69 12.95
N ASN A 334 -2.76 3.84 13.47
CA ASN A 334 -1.69 4.66 12.89
C ASN A 334 -1.90 4.98 11.38
N THR A 335 -3.16 4.99 10.94
CA THR A 335 -3.52 5.28 9.55
C THR A 335 -3.55 6.79 9.31
N PRO A 336 -2.90 7.33 8.26
CA PRO A 336 -2.93 8.76 7.96
C PRO A 336 -4.37 9.31 7.79
N THR A 337 -4.66 10.45 8.41
CA THR A 337 -6.01 11.06 8.44
C THR A 337 -6.33 11.82 7.15
N SER A 338 -6.19 11.15 6.02
CA SER A 338 -6.32 11.74 4.68
C SER A 338 -7.73 12.17 4.28
N LYS A 339 -8.74 11.97 5.14
CA LYS A 339 -10.13 12.34 4.88
C LYS A 339 -10.59 13.57 5.68
N SER A 340 -9.69 14.15 6.46
CA SER A 340 -10.05 15.20 7.41
C SER A 340 -8.83 16.10 7.66
N VAL A 341 -8.35 16.74 6.60
CA VAL A 341 -7.17 17.62 6.65
C VAL A 341 -7.62 19.06 6.66
N ARG A 342 -7.20 19.85 7.66
CA ARG A 342 -7.46 21.30 7.67
C ARG A 342 -6.53 21.99 6.69
N VAL A 343 -7.08 22.78 5.79
CA VAL A 343 -6.31 23.49 4.77
C VAL A 343 -6.77 24.93 4.59
N THR A 344 -5.86 25.80 4.18
CA THR A 344 -6.14 27.09 3.57
C THR A 344 -5.79 27.05 2.09
N ILE A 345 -6.47 27.87 1.29
CA ILE A 345 -6.26 27.96 -0.16
C ILE A 345 -5.94 29.42 -0.50
N SER A 346 -4.92 29.62 -1.32
CA SER A 346 -4.50 30.97 -1.73
C SER A 346 -4.23 31.02 -3.23
N PRO A 347 -4.72 32.04 -3.94
CA PRO A 347 -4.40 32.26 -5.35
C PRO A 347 -2.89 32.40 -5.58
N ILE A 348 -2.44 31.89 -6.69
CA ILE A 348 -1.06 32.09 -7.16
C ILE A 348 -1.11 32.95 -8.42
N SER A 349 -0.29 34.00 -8.45
CA SER A 349 -0.13 34.88 -9.61
C SER A 349 0.52 34.17 -10.81
#